data_fe6432d8693741473b9c07f6ccf2d9f7
#
_entry.id   fe6432d8693741473b9c07f6ccf2d9f7
#
_cell.length_a   1.000
_cell.length_b   1.000
_cell.length_c   1.000
_cell.angle_alpha   90.00
_cell.angle_beta   90.00
_cell.angle_gamma   90.00
#
_symmetry.space_group_name_H-M   'P 1'
#
loop_
_entity.id
_entity.type
_entity.pdbx_description
1 polymer ?
#
loop_
_entity_poly.entity_id
_entity_poly.type
_entity_poly.pdbx_seq_one_letter_code
_entity_poly.pdbx_strand_id
1 'polypeptide(L)'
;LSEAKNKKVKDYSLGMKQRLGLATALLANPDILILDEPINGLDPEGIRWVRNFLQSFVNEGKTVLMTSHYMSELELTVDHLVGISNRKIVIDAPTKDILKQFGSFEEAYFKALEGKEGE
;
A
#
# COMPACT_ATOMS: atom_id res chain seq x y z
N LEU A 1 9.96 32.04 -9.07
CA LEU A 1 10.44 31.69 -7.73
C LEU A 1 9.31 31.41 -6.75
N SER A 2 8.26 32.22 -6.75
CA SER A 2 7.13 32.01 -5.85
C SER A 2 6.30 30.78 -6.23
N GLU A 3 6.14 30.49 -7.50
CA GLU A 3 5.41 29.32 -7.99
C GLU A 3 6.12 28.01 -7.65
N ALA A 4 7.43 27.96 -7.84
CA ALA A 4 8.23 26.78 -7.48
C ALA A 4 8.25 26.57 -5.96
N LYS A 5 8.28 27.64 -5.19
CA LYS A 5 8.24 27.62 -3.75
C LYS A 5 6.89 27.12 -3.22
N ASN A 6 5.78 27.58 -3.83
CA ASN A 6 4.44 27.16 -3.46
C ASN A 6 4.18 25.69 -3.82
N LYS A 7 4.68 25.24 -4.97
CA LYS A 7 4.56 23.86 -5.40
C LYS A 7 5.32 22.91 -4.45
N LYS A 8 6.52 23.32 -4.03
CA LYS A 8 7.35 22.57 -3.09
C LYS A 8 6.71 22.49 -1.72
N VAL A 9 6.05 23.55 -1.27
CA VAL A 9 5.34 23.59 0.01
C VAL A 9 4.10 22.69 -0.02
N LYS A 10 3.38 22.62 -1.14
CA LYS A 10 2.21 21.73 -1.29
C LYS A 10 2.61 20.27 -1.20
N ASP A 11 3.66 19.86 -1.92
CA ASP A 11 4.16 18.47 -1.90
C ASP A 11 4.70 18.12 -0.51
N TYR A 12 5.40 19.05 0.10
CA TYR A 12 5.93 18.91 1.45
C TYR A 12 4.80 18.80 2.48
N SER A 13 3.74 19.60 2.32
CA SER A 13 2.57 19.59 3.19
C SER A 13 1.84 18.24 3.17
N LEU A 14 1.70 17.63 1.98
CA LEU A 14 1.07 16.31 1.86
C LEU A 14 1.91 15.24 2.54
N GLY A 15 3.22 15.22 2.29
CA GLY A 15 4.15 14.29 2.93
C GLY A 15 4.20 14.46 4.44
N MET A 16 4.19 15.70 4.92
CA MET A 16 4.17 16.00 6.35
C MET A 16 2.88 15.53 7.01
N LYS A 17 1.73 15.74 6.35
CA LYS A 17 0.44 15.27 6.85
C LYS A 17 0.42 13.76 6.98
N GLN A 18 0.96 13.06 6.00
CA GLN A 18 1.02 11.61 6.00
C GLN A 18 1.92 11.11 7.13
N ARG A 19 3.11 11.69 7.28
CA ARG A 19 4.04 11.32 8.35
C ARG A 19 3.47 11.61 9.72
N LEU A 20 2.82 12.76 9.87
CA LEU A 20 2.17 13.15 11.13
C LEU A 20 1.02 12.20 11.48
N GLY A 21 0.22 11.84 10.49
CA GLY A 21 -0.88 10.89 10.68
C GLY A 21 -0.39 9.54 11.16
N LEU A 22 0.67 9.01 10.54
CA LEU A 22 1.26 7.73 10.92
C LEU A 22 1.91 7.81 12.31
N ALA A 23 2.62 8.90 12.59
CA ALA A 23 3.22 9.10 13.92
C ALA A 23 2.15 9.20 15.01
N THR A 24 1.05 9.89 14.73
CA THR A 24 -0.09 10.00 15.65
C THR A 24 -0.71 8.63 15.93
N ALA A 25 -0.86 7.82 14.88
CA ALA A 25 -1.37 6.46 15.03
C ALA A 25 -0.47 5.61 15.94
N LEU A 26 0.85 5.82 15.87
CA LEU A 26 1.82 5.13 16.73
C LEU A 26 1.67 5.50 18.19
N LEU A 27 1.32 6.75 18.49
CA LEU A 27 1.14 7.19 19.87
C LEU A 27 0.06 6.41 20.60
N ALA A 28 -0.95 5.95 19.86
CA ALA A 28 -2.00 5.10 20.41
C ALA A 28 -1.52 3.67 20.66
N ASN A 29 -0.32 3.32 20.19
CA ASN A 29 0.29 1.99 20.32
C ASN A 29 -0.65 0.86 19.89
N PRO A 30 -1.22 0.92 18.68
CA PRO A 30 -2.17 -0.09 18.22
C PRO A 30 -1.47 -1.39 17.85
N ASP A 31 -2.16 -2.52 18.01
CA ASP A 31 -1.70 -3.80 17.51
C ASP A 31 -2.00 -3.99 16.03
N ILE A 32 -3.03 -3.31 15.56
CA ILE A 32 -3.47 -3.35 14.16
C ILE A 32 -3.60 -1.93 13.63
N LEU A 33 -2.95 -1.66 12.51
CA LEU A 33 -3.02 -0.37 11.83
C LEU A 33 -3.77 -0.54 10.51
N ILE A 34 -4.84 0.23 10.32
CA ILE A 34 -5.66 0.18 9.10
C ILE A 34 -5.45 1.48 8.34
N LEU A 35 -4.98 1.37 7.09
CA LEU A 35 -4.66 2.51 6.24
C LEU A 35 -5.37 2.41 4.90
N ASP A 36 -5.97 3.51 4.48
CA ASP A 36 -6.64 3.61 3.19
C ASP A 36 -5.79 4.47 2.25
N GLU A 37 -5.26 3.85 1.20
CA GLU A 37 -4.45 4.51 0.18
C GLU A 37 -3.30 5.35 0.77
N PRO A 38 -2.44 4.77 1.63
CA PRO A 38 -1.46 5.56 2.37
C PRO A 38 -0.37 6.19 1.51
N ILE A 39 -0.17 5.71 0.28
CA ILE A 39 0.87 6.24 -0.62
C ILE A 39 0.31 7.12 -1.74
N ASN A 40 -1.00 7.31 -1.80
CA ASN A 40 -1.65 8.08 -2.86
C ASN A 40 -1.17 9.54 -2.84
N GLY A 41 -0.68 10.01 -3.98
CA GLY A 41 -0.25 11.39 -4.14
C GLY A 41 1.13 11.72 -3.58
N LEU A 42 1.86 10.74 -3.05
CA LEU A 42 3.21 10.95 -2.55
C LEU A 42 4.24 10.82 -3.67
N ASP A 43 5.36 11.54 -3.55
CA ASP A 43 6.50 11.38 -4.43
C ASP A 43 7.26 10.08 -4.08
N PRO A 44 8.24 9.65 -4.91
CA PRO A 44 8.96 8.41 -4.66
C PRO A 44 9.65 8.35 -3.29
N GLU A 45 10.16 9.48 -2.80
CA GLU A 45 10.79 9.55 -1.49
C GLU A 45 9.77 9.33 -0.38
N GLY A 46 8.60 9.94 -0.51
CA GLY A 46 7.50 9.77 0.44
C GLY A 46 6.99 8.34 0.48
N ILE A 47 6.87 7.70 -0.69
CA ILE A 47 6.45 6.30 -0.80
C ILE A 47 7.46 5.39 -0.08
N ARG A 48 8.75 5.62 -0.31
CA ARG A 48 9.81 4.85 0.36
C ARG A 48 9.74 5.01 1.87
N TRP A 49 9.51 6.24 2.33
CA TRP A 49 9.42 6.51 3.76
C TRP A 49 8.25 5.74 4.39
N VAL A 50 7.08 5.76 3.76
CA VAL A 50 5.90 5.03 4.25
C VAL A 50 6.19 3.52 4.27
N ARG A 51 6.78 2.99 3.21
CA ARG A 51 7.12 1.56 3.13
C ARG A 51 8.04 1.14 4.28
N ASN A 52 9.09 1.92 4.53
CA ASN A 52 10.03 1.62 5.61
C ASN A 52 9.37 1.73 6.98
N PHE A 53 8.50 2.72 7.15
CA PHE A 53 7.73 2.88 8.38
C PHE A 53 6.85 1.66 8.65
N LEU A 54 6.09 1.21 7.65
CA LEU A 54 5.20 0.06 7.78
C LEU A 54 5.99 -1.22 8.05
N GLN A 55 7.14 -1.38 7.41
CA GLN A 55 8.00 -2.53 7.63
C GLN A 55 8.51 -2.57 9.07
N SER A 56 8.91 -1.43 9.62
CA SER A 56 9.33 -1.33 11.02
C SER A 56 8.20 -1.72 11.98
N PHE A 57 7.00 -1.28 11.68
CA PHE A 57 5.81 -1.57 12.47
C PHE A 57 5.51 -3.08 12.50
N VAL A 58 5.56 -3.72 11.34
CA VAL A 58 5.34 -5.16 11.21
C VAL A 58 6.46 -5.94 11.91
N ASN A 59 7.69 -5.47 11.83
CA ASN A 59 8.84 -6.13 12.49
C ASN A 59 8.72 -6.13 14.02
N GLU A 60 7.93 -5.24 14.57
CA GLU A 60 7.62 -5.22 16.01
C GLU A 60 6.53 -6.25 16.40
N GLY A 61 6.08 -7.06 15.46
CA GLY A 61 5.06 -8.07 15.69
C GLY A 61 3.63 -7.58 15.53
N LYS A 62 3.46 -6.42 14.93
CA LYS A 62 2.15 -5.81 14.72
C LYS A 62 1.64 -6.05 13.32
N THR A 63 0.35 -5.76 13.08
CA THR A 63 -0.32 -6.04 11.82
C THR A 63 -0.73 -4.75 11.13
N VAL A 64 -0.53 -4.70 9.82
CA VAL A 64 -1.00 -3.59 8.97
C VAL A 64 -1.96 -4.14 7.93
N LEU A 65 -3.12 -3.51 7.83
CA LEU A 65 -4.07 -3.74 6.74
C LEU A 65 -4.13 -2.44 5.93
N MET A 66 -3.79 -2.51 4.67
CA MET A 66 -3.81 -1.32 3.82
C MET A 66 -4.52 -1.57 2.51
N THR A 67 -5.16 -0.54 1.97
CA THR A 67 -5.72 -0.56 0.63
C THR A 67 -4.84 0.22 -0.32
N SER A 68 -4.77 -0.21 -1.57
CA SER A 68 -4.09 0.54 -2.63
C SER A 68 -4.51 0.00 -3.99
N HIS A 69 -4.44 0.84 -5.01
CA HIS A 69 -4.59 0.42 -6.39
C HIS A 69 -3.24 0.44 -7.14
N TYR A 70 -2.15 0.73 -6.46
CA TYR A 70 -0.80 0.71 -7.02
C TYR A 70 -0.18 -0.67 -6.81
N MET A 71 -0.51 -1.60 -7.71
CA MET A 71 -0.13 -3.01 -7.54
C MET A 71 1.38 -3.24 -7.48
N SER A 72 2.16 -2.51 -8.27
CA SER A 72 3.62 -2.64 -8.24
C SER A 72 4.23 -2.22 -6.90
N GLU A 73 3.65 -1.24 -6.24
CA GLU A 73 4.10 -0.83 -4.90
C GLU A 73 3.66 -1.83 -3.84
N LEU A 74 2.46 -2.39 -3.97
CA LEU A 74 1.99 -3.41 -3.04
C LEU A 74 2.92 -4.63 -3.02
N GLU A 75 3.41 -5.06 -4.18
CA GLU A 75 4.33 -6.20 -4.28
C GLU A 75 5.56 -6.03 -3.39
N LEU A 76 6.04 -4.79 -3.24
CA LEU A 76 7.22 -4.47 -2.46
C LEU A 76 6.92 -4.25 -0.98
N THR A 77 5.66 -4.16 -0.61
CA THR A 77 5.25 -3.71 0.73
C THR A 77 4.55 -4.79 1.53
N VAL A 78 3.68 -5.59 0.91
CA VAL A 78 2.78 -6.50 1.63
C VAL A 78 3.25 -7.95 1.57
N ASP A 79 2.94 -8.71 2.63
CA ASP A 79 3.23 -10.14 2.73
C ASP A 79 2.13 -11.00 2.14
N HIS A 80 0.92 -10.46 2.08
CA HIS A 80 -0.26 -11.19 1.69
C HIS A 80 -1.20 -10.26 0.92
N LEU A 81 -1.74 -10.74 -0.18
CA LEU A 81 -2.65 -9.97 -1.02
C LEU A 81 -4.06 -10.54 -0.97
N VAL A 82 -5.03 -9.64 -0.76
CA VAL A 82 -6.46 -9.94 -0.96
C VAL A 82 -6.95 -9.05 -2.09
N GLY A 83 -7.35 -9.66 -3.20
CA GLY A 83 -7.90 -8.95 -4.34
C GLY A 83 -9.42 -9.07 -4.35
N ILE A 84 -10.10 -7.95 -4.60
CA ILE A 84 -11.56 -7.89 -4.57
C ILE A 84 -12.06 -7.35 -5.91
N SER A 85 -13.06 -8.01 -6.46
CA SER A 85 -13.76 -7.56 -7.67
C SER A 85 -15.24 -7.93 -7.56
N ASN A 86 -16.12 -6.99 -7.90
CA ASN A 86 -17.57 -7.16 -7.82
C ASN A 86 -18.02 -7.70 -6.45
N ARG A 87 -17.46 -7.15 -5.38
CA ARG A 87 -17.79 -7.49 -3.98
C ARG A 87 -17.42 -8.93 -3.61
N LYS A 88 -16.56 -9.56 -4.41
CA LYS A 88 -16.09 -10.93 -4.15
C LYS A 88 -14.58 -10.96 -4.05
N ILE A 89 -14.07 -11.84 -3.21
CA ILE A 89 -12.64 -12.08 -3.13
C ILE A 89 -12.24 -12.92 -4.32
N VAL A 90 -11.33 -12.41 -5.16
CA VAL A 90 -10.83 -13.11 -6.34
C VAL A 90 -9.40 -13.59 -6.16
N ILE A 91 -8.67 -13.01 -5.22
CA ILE A 91 -7.31 -13.43 -4.85
C ILE A 91 -7.22 -13.39 -3.32
N ASP A 92 -6.59 -14.41 -2.74
CA ASP A 92 -6.29 -14.44 -1.30
C ASP A 92 -5.11 -15.37 -1.12
N ALA A 93 -3.92 -14.82 -1.14
CA ALA A 93 -2.71 -15.62 -1.10
C ALA A 93 -1.48 -14.81 -0.65
N PRO A 94 -0.46 -15.49 -0.13
CA PRO A 94 0.82 -14.84 0.20
C PRO A 94 1.47 -14.24 -1.03
N THR A 95 2.12 -13.09 -0.86
CA THR A 95 2.83 -12.38 -1.93
C THR A 95 3.83 -13.29 -2.64
N LYS A 96 4.60 -14.07 -1.88
CA LYS A 96 5.57 -15.02 -2.42
C LYS A 96 4.98 -15.97 -3.44
N ASP A 97 3.83 -16.55 -3.11
CA ASP A 97 3.15 -17.52 -3.96
C ASP A 97 2.63 -16.88 -5.23
N ILE A 98 2.09 -15.67 -5.11
CA ILE A 98 1.55 -14.93 -6.26
C ILE A 98 2.67 -14.58 -7.23
N LEU A 99 3.79 -14.06 -6.73
CA LEU A 99 4.91 -13.68 -7.58
C LEU A 99 5.57 -14.89 -8.23
N LYS A 100 5.63 -16.02 -7.52
CA LYS A 100 6.18 -17.25 -8.06
C LYS A 100 5.31 -17.81 -9.21
N GLN A 101 3.99 -17.75 -9.05
CA GLN A 101 3.05 -18.32 -10.01
C GLN A 101 2.78 -17.38 -11.20
N PHE A 102 2.63 -16.09 -10.96
CA PHE A 102 2.20 -15.12 -11.97
C PHE A 102 3.25 -14.10 -12.36
N GLY A 103 4.27 -13.90 -11.55
CA GLY A 103 5.32 -12.91 -11.78
C GLY A 103 5.01 -11.52 -11.26
N SER A 104 3.73 -11.14 -11.17
CA SER A 104 3.31 -9.83 -10.66
C SER A 104 1.87 -9.89 -10.12
N PHE A 105 1.52 -8.93 -9.27
CA PHE A 105 0.15 -8.79 -8.78
C PHE A 105 -0.81 -8.44 -9.91
N GLU A 106 -0.37 -7.63 -10.84
CA GLU A 106 -1.18 -7.23 -11.99
C GLU A 106 -1.58 -8.45 -12.83
N GLU A 107 -0.63 -9.32 -13.16
CA GLU A 107 -0.90 -10.54 -13.91
C GLU A 107 -1.83 -11.48 -13.14
N ALA A 108 -1.61 -11.63 -11.85
CA ALA A 108 -2.46 -12.45 -10.99
C ALA A 108 -3.90 -11.95 -11.00
N TYR A 109 -4.08 -10.64 -10.92
CA TYR A 109 -5.40 -10.01 -10.89
C TYR A 109 -6.13 -10.21 -12.23
N PHE A 110 -5.44 -9.97 -13.34
CA PHE A 110 -6.02 -10.19 -14.67
C PHE A 110 -6.42 -11.65 -14.89
N LYS A 111 -5.58 -12.59 -14.47
CA LYS A 111 -5.90 -14.02 -14.58
C LYS A 111 -7.11 -14.40 -13.73
N ALA A 112 -7.21 -13.84 -12.53
CA ALA A 112 -8.35 -14.06 -11.64
C ALA A 112 -9.65 -13.54 -12.26
N LEU A 113 -9.60 -12.37 -12.90
CA LEU A 113 -10.76 -11.80 -13.59
C LEU A 113 -11.18 -12.64 -14.81
N GLU A 114 -10.23 -13.12 -15.60
CA GLU A 114 -10.49 -13.98 -16.76
C GLU A 114 -11.19 -15.26 -16.34
N GLY A 115 -10.73 -15.90 -15.27
CA GLY A 115 -11.34 -17.11 -14.74
C GLY A 115 -12.78 -16.92 -14.33
N LYS A 116 -13.14 -15.75 -13.82
CA LYS A 116 -14.51 -15.43 -13.43
C LYS A 116 -15.41 -15.09 -14.60
N GLU A 117 -14.88 -14.44 -15.63
CA GLU A 117 -15.63 -14.11 -16.83
C GLU A 117 -15.97 -15.38 -17.65
N GLY A 118 -15.16 -16.42 -17.53
CA GLY A 118 -15.38 -17.71 -18.17
C GLY A 118 -16.41 -18.59 -17.47
N GLU A 119 -16.83 -18.20 -16.30
CA GLU A 119 -17.88 -18.89 -15.54
C GLU A 119 -19.26 -18.30 -15.85
#